data_96e893e3e0eb520b5d97fe88a980ab40
#
_entry.id   96e893e3e0eb520b5d97fe88a980ab40
#
_cell.length_a   1.000
_cell.length_b   1.000
_cell.length_c   1.000
_cell.angle_alpha   90.00
_cell.angle_beta   90.00
_cell.angle_gamma   90.00
#
_symmetry.space_group_name_H-M   'P 1'
#
loop_
_entity.id
_entity.type
_entity.pdbx_description
1 polymer ?
#
loop_
_entity_poly.entity_id
_entity_poly.type
_entity_poly.pdbx_seq_one_letter_code
_entity_poly.pdbx_strand_id
1 'polypeptide(L)'
;MLRWVILLAASLIWPAVTGAQTASAPLILEAKIPLGQVSGRIDHLGIDVKRRRLLVAELGNNSLGVVDLAAGKVLSSIAGLSEPQGVAYVPFADSVFVANAGDGSVHVLRGENLTPIGRIELGDDADNVRVDTARHRVLVGYGKGALAVIDPVSLSKIADIRLKAHPEGF
;
A
#
# COMPACT_ATOMS: atom_id res chain seq x y z
N MET A 1 77.62 35.20 29.32
CA MET A 1 77.09 33.88 29.51
C MET A 1 75.56 33.88 29.16
N LEU A 2 75.21 33.48 27.98
CA LEU A 2 73.81 33.50 27.48
C LEU A 2 73.22 32.12 27.52
N ARG A 3 72.19 31.88 28.39
CA ARG A 3 71.52 30.59 28.56
C ARG A 3 70.34 30.57 27.62
N TRP A 4 70.36 29.60 26.64
CA TRP A 4 69.26 29.34 25.77
C TRP A 4 68.25 28.34 26.48
N VAL A 5 67.03 28.80 26.62
CA VAL A 5 65.93 27.92 27.11
C VAL A 5 65.20 27.35 25.86
N ILE A 6 65.28 26.04 25.68
CA ILE A 6 64.57 25.34 24.63
C ILE A 6 63.20 24.95 25.21
N LEU A 7 62.13 25.57 24.67
CA LEU A 7 60.75 25.18 24.95
C LEU A 7 60.35 24.03 24.00
N LEU A 8 60.18 22.84 24.55
CA LEU A 8 59.57 21.69 23.85
C LEU A 8 58.08 21.86 23.87
N ALA A 9 57.46 22.09 22.72
CA ALA A 9 56.01 22.06 22.52
C ALA A 9 55.61 20.60 22.28
N ALA A 10 54.93 19.96 23.25
CA ALA A 10 54.32 18.63 23.10
C ALA A 10 52.97 18.79 22.40
N SER A 11 52.87 18.41 21.13
CA SER A 11 51.62 18.30 20.39
C SER A 11 50.84 17.05 20.83
N LEU A 12 49.77 17.26 21.55
CA LEU A 12 48.78 16.22 21.89
C LEU A 12 47.99 15.86 20.62
N ILE A 13 48.29 14.73 19.99
CA ILE A 13 47.50 14.13 18.92
C ILE A 13 46.34 13.40 19.59
N TRP A 14 45.13 13.99 19.51
CA TRP A 14 43.91 13.32 19.94
C TRP A 14 43.48 12.35 18.84
N PRO A 15 43.30 11.04 19.11
CA PRO A 15 42.78 10.16 18.11
C PRO A 15 41.30 10.51 17.84
N ALA A 16 41.00 10.93 16.60
CA ALA A 16 39.62 11.05 16.15
C ALA A 16 38.99 9.67 16.13
N VAL A 17 38.11 9.40 17.08
CA VAL A 17 37.26 8.22 17.06
C VAL A 17 36.25 8.43 15.92
N THR A 18 36.60 7.96 14.73
CA THR A 18 35.63 7.78 13.64
C THR A 18 34.65 6.71 14.07
N GLY A 19 33.47 7.13 14.58
CA GLY A 19 32.37 6.23 14.82
C GLY A 19 32.02 5.57 13.49
N ALA A 20 32.28 4.26 13.38
CA ALA A 20 31.78 3.47 12.27
C ALA A 20 30.26 3.54 12.32
N GLN A 21 29.64 4.22 11.35
CA GLN A 21 28.21 4.16 11.13
C GLN A 21 27.87 2.69 10.87
N THR A 22 27.19 2.05 11.81
CA THR A 22 26.66 0.71 11.60
C THR A 22 25.67 0.80 10.44
N ALA A 23 26.10 0.35 9.26
CA ALA A 23 25.19 0.20 8.12
C ALA A 23 24.01 -0.67 8.60
N SER A 24 22.77 -0.15 8.42
CA SER A 24 21.58 -0.96 8.68
C SER A 24 21.69 -2.25 7.89
N ALA A 25 21.39 -3.39 8.54
CA ALA A 25 21.44 -4.67 7.86
C ALA A 25 20.59 -4.62 6.58
N PRO A 26 21.08 -5.14 5.46
CA PRO A 26 20.32 -5.16 4.22
C PRO A 26 19.04 -5.97 4.44
N LEU A 27 17.96 -5.63 3.68
CA LEU A 27 16.76 -6.44 3.67
C LEU A 27 17.11 -7.86 3.26
N ILE A 28 16.58 -8.83 3.98
CA ILE A 28 16.74 -10.26 3.66
C ILE A 28 15.40 -10.81 3.16
N LEU A 29 15.46 -11.74 2.20
CA LEU A 29 14.29 -12.47 1.75
C LEU A 29 13.94 -13.54 2.79
N GLU A 30 12.82 -13.35 3.51
CA GLU A 30 12.39 -14.32 4.52
C GLU A 30 11.63 -15.49 3.89
N ALA A 31 10.73 -15.22 2.94
CA ALA A 31 9.91 -16.25 2.30
C ALA A 31 9.50 -15.86 0.89
N LYS A 32 9.13 -16.87 0.09
CA LYS A 32 8.44 -16.73 -1.19
C LYS A 32 7.12 -17.48 -1.10
N ILE A 33 6.03 -16.81 -1.43
CA ILE A 33 4.68 -17.40 -1.43
C ILE A 33 4.20 -17.49 -2.88
N PRO A 34 4.09 -18.69 -3.44
CA PRO A 34 3.55 -18.87 -4.79
C PRO A 34 2.08 -18.46 -4.84
N LEU A 35 1.70 -17.64 -5.81
CA LEU A 35 0.31 -17.19 -6.00
C LEU A 35 -0.54 -18.18 -6.84
N GLY A 36 0.04 -19.30 -7.30
CA GLY A 36 -0.67 -20.29 -8.08
C GLY A 36 -0.80 -19.90 -9.55
N GLN A 37 -2.02 -20.00 -10.09
CA GLN A 37 -2.31 -19.79 -11.51
C GLN A 37 -2.55 -18.32 -11.85
N VAL A 38 -1.74 -17.42 -11.30
CA VAL A 38 -1.79 -15.99 -11.61
C VAL A 38 -0.94 -15.70 -12.83
N SER A 39 -1.51 -15.04 -13.82
CA SER A 39 -0.82 -14.61 -15.06
C SER A 39 -1.01 -13.11 -15.30
N GLY A 40 -0.15 -12.54 -16.11
CA GLY A 40 -0.21 -11.11 -16.43
C GLY A 40 0.25 -10.22 -15.28
N ARG A 41 -0.30 -9.00 -15.23
CA ARG A 41 0.12 -7.96 -14.29
C ARG A 41 -0.58 -8.13 -12.95
N ILE A 42 0.18 -7.99 -11.87
CA ILE A 42 -0.28 -7.66 -10.52
C ILE A 42 -0.09 -6.16 -10.35
N ASP A 43 -1.02 -5.50 -9.68
CA ASP A 43 -0.93 -4.07 -9.40
C ASP A 43 -0.71 -3.81 -7.90
N HIS A 44 -1.65 -3.17 -7.22
CA HIS A 44 -1.47 -2.81 -5.83
C HIS A 44 -1.71 -3.98 -4.86
N LEU A 45 -1.16 -3.82 -3.68
CA LEU A 45 -1.29 -4.76 -2.57
C LEU A 45 -1.92 -4.05 -1.38
N GLY A 46 -2.80 -4.74 -0.67
CA GLY A 46 -3.39 -4.28 0.59
C GLY A 46 -3.17 -5.29 1.71
N ILE A 47 -3.15 -4.82 2.95
CA ILE A 47 -3.01 -5.70 4.12
C ILE A 47 -4.22 -5.58 5.03
N ASP A 48 -4.92 -6.69 5.23
CA ASP A 48 -5.86 -6.86 6.33
C ASP A 48 -5.08 -7.27 7.58
N VAL A 49 -4.69 -6.26 8.35
CA VAL A 49 -3.88 -6.47 9.57
C VAL A 49 -4.63 -7.26 10.65
N LYS A 50 -5.96 -7.17 10.68
CA LYS A 50 -6.80 -7.85 11.64
C LYS A 50 -6.74 -9.38 11.48
N ARG A 51 -6.68 -9.86 10.23
CA ARG A 51 -6.66 -11.28 9.87
C ARG A 51 -5.33 -11.75 9.30
N ARG A 52 -4.32 -10.86 9.26
CA ARG A 52 -2.99 -11.11 8.69
C ARG A 52 -3.06 -11.67 7.26
N ARG A 53 -3.90 -11.04 6.44
CA ARG A 53 -4.05 -11.40 5.02
C ARG A 53 -3.43 -10.33 4.13
N LEU A 54 -2.70 -10.78 3.12
CA LEU A 54 -2.33 -9.94 1.98
C LEU A 54 -3.42 -10.05 0.92
N LEU A 55 -3.86 -8.91 0.43
CA LEU A 55 -4.82 -8.76 -0.67
C LEU A 55 -4.03 -8.33 -1.90
N VAL A 56 -4.20 -9.02 -3.00
CA VAL A 56 -3.41 -8.84 -4.23
C VAL A 56 -4.36 -8.49 -5.37
N ALA A 57 -4.24 -7.30 -5.93
CA ALA A 57 -4.97 -6.92 -7.13
C ALA A 57 -4.33 -7.62 -8.36
N GLU A 58 -4.93 -8.72 -8.78
CA GLU A 58 -4.48 -9.56 -9.90
C GLU A 58 -5.11 -9.04 -11.19
N LEU A 59 -4.64 -7.87 -11.66
CA LEU A 59 -5.19 -7.14 -12.81
C LEU A 59 -5.35 -8.04 -14.03
N GLY A 60 -4.31 -8.79 -14.38
CA GLY A 60 -4.32 -9.67 -15.56
C GLY A 60 -5.26 -10.86 -15.46
N ASN A 61 -5.82 -11.17 -14.29
CA ASN A 61 -6.76 -12.26 -14.05
C ASN A 61 -8.18 -11.79 -13.72
N ASN A 62 -8.42 -10.48 -13.61
CA ASN A 62 -9.69 -9.92 -13.17
C ASN A 62 -10.14 -10.50 -11.80
N SER A 63 -9.19 -10.62 -10.87
CA SER A 63 -9.42 -11.24 -9.57
C SER A 63 -8.70 -10.52 -8.43
N LEU A 64 -9.13 -10.81 -7.21
CA LEU A 64 -8.45 -10.43 -5.98
C LEU A 64 -7.89 -11.67 -5.31
N GLY A 65 -6.58 -11.80 -5.28
CA GLY A 65 -5.87 -12.85 -4.55
C GLY A 65 -5.88 -12.57 -3.05
N VAL A 66 -6.07 -13.62 -2.25
CA VAL A 66 -6.07 -13.57 -0.78
C VAL A 66 -5.04 -14.53 -0.24
N VAL A 67 -4.03 -14.00 0.44
CA VAL A 67 -2.91 -14.78 0.97
C VAL A 67 -2.90 -14.72 2.49
N ASP A 68 -2.78 -15.87 3.13
CA ASP A 68 -2.51 -15.97 4.57
C ASP A 68 -1.02 -15.78 4.81
N LEU A 69 -0.66 -14.64 5.42
CA LEU A 69 0.74 -14.32 5.72
C LEU A 69 1.33 -15.18 6.84
N ALA A 70 0.48 -15.71 7.73
CA ALA A 70 0.96 -16.58 8.80
C ALA A 70 1.22 -18.02 8.31
N ALA A 71 0.36 -18.52 7.44
CA ALA A 71 0.51 -19.86 6.85
C ALA A 71 1.39 -19.86 5.60
N GLY A 72 1.71 -18.69 5.03
CA GLY A 72 2.52 -18.56 3.82
C GLY A 72 1.86 -19.21 2.60
N LYS A 73 0.53 -19.08 2.44
CA LYS A 73 -0.21 -19.73 1.34
C LYS A 73 -1.39 -18.90 0.85
N VAL A 74 -1.78 -19.11 -0.39
CA VAL A 74 -3.03 -18.57 -0.95
C VAL A 74 -4.23 -19.24 -0.27
N LEU A 75 -5.19 -18.43 0.18
CA LEU A 75 -6.46 -18.89 0.72
C LEU A 75 -7.52 -19.02 -0.37
N SER A 76 -7.63 -18.00 -1.22
CA SER A 76 -8.64 -17.93 -2.28
C SER A 76 -8.26 -16.88 -3.31
N SER A 77 -8.93 -16.94 -4.47
CA SER A 77 -8.97 -15.88 -5.46
C SER A 77 -10.45 -15.55 -5.74
N ILE A 78 -10.78 -14.25 -5.70
CA ILE A 78 -12.14 -13.76 -5.90
C ILE A 78 -12.21 -13.19 -7.31
N ALA A 79 -12.89 -13.89 -8.19
CA ALA A 79 -13.08 -13.51 -9.59
C ALA A 79 -14.24 -12.52 -9.80
N GLY A 80 -14.39 -12.04 -11.02
CA GLY A 80 -15.50 -11.16 -11.43
C GLY A 80 -15.25 -9.68 -11.19
N LEU A 81 -13.98 -9.31 -11.05
CA LEU A 81 -13.51 -7.93 -11.08
C LEU A 81 -13.19 -7.50 -12.53
N SER A 82 -13.00 -6.22 -12.76
CA SER A 82 -12.68 -5.67 -14.08
C SER A 82 -11.37 -4.89 -14.01
N GLU A 83 -10.26 -5.53 -14.35
CA GLU A 83 -8.92 -4.95 -14.25
C GLU A 83 -8.66 -4.31 -12.87
N PRO A 84 -8.69 -5.10 -11.77
CA PRO A 84 -8.50 -4.56 -10.44
C PRO A 84 -7.08 -3.99 -10.29
N GLN A 85 -6.98 -2.74 -9.86
CA GLN A 85 -5.71 -2.05 -9.61
C GLN A 85 -5.54 -1.78 -8.11
N GLY A 86 -6.38 -0.93 -7.53
CA GLY A 86 -6.26 -0.55 -6.13
C GLY A 86 -6.96 -1.50 -5.17
N VAL A 87 -6.37 -1.74 -4.02
CA VAL A 87 -7.00 -2.50 -2.94
C VAL A 87 -6.61 -1.96 -1.57
N ALA A 88 -7.59 -1.81 -0.67
CA ALA A 88 -7.33 -1.45 0.71
C ALA A 88 -8.32 -2.11 1.69
N TYR A 89 -7.82 -2.53 2.84
CA TYR A 89 -8.64 -2.89 3.99
C TYR A 89 -8.96 -1.64 4.82
N VAL A 90 -10.22 -1.46 5.16
CA VAL A 90 -10.74 -0.33 5.93
C VAL A 90 -11.09 -0.82 7.34
N PRO A 91 -10.22 -0.61 8.35
CA PRO A 91 -10.35 -1.25 9.67
C PRO A 91 -11.62 -0.85 10.42
N PHE A 92 -11.99 0.42 10.36
CA PHE A 92 -13.15 0.96 11.11
C PHE A 92 -14.51 0.60 10.49
N ALA A 93 -14.54 0.12 9.24
CA ALA A 93 -15.73 -0.41 8.57
C ALA A 93 -15.68 -1.92 8.38
N ASP A 94 -14.59 -2.57 8.76
CA ASP A 94 -14.28 -3.99 8.53
C ASP A 94 -14.65 -4.43 7.10
N SER A 95 -14.13 -3.70 6.11
CA SER A 95 -14.41 -3.90 4.69
C SER A 95 -13.16 -3.79 3.82
N VAL A 96 -13.22 -4.36 2.64
CA VAL A 96 -12.17 -4.29 1.61
C VAL A 96 -12.73 -3.54 0.41
N PHE A 97 -12.02 -2.52 -0.02
CA PHE A 97 -12.33 -1.73 -1.21
C PHE A 97 -11.39 -2.15 -2.33
N VAL A 98 -11.93 -2.45 -3.50
CA VAL A 98 -11.18 -2.84 -4.69
C VAL A 98 -11.57 -1.92 -5.83
N ALA A 99 -10.64 -1.12 -6.31
CA ALA A 99 -10.82 -0.24 -7.45
C ALA A 99 -10.53 -0.99 -8.74
N ASN A 100 -11.40 -0.83 -9.73
CA ASN A 100 -11.35 -1.52 -11.01
C ASN A 100 -11.20 -0.51 -12.14
N ALA A 101 -10.09 -0.56 -12.86
CA ALA A 101 -9.82 0.36 -13.97
C ALA A 101 -10.71 0.07 -15.18
N GLY A 102 -10.97 -1.21 -15.46
CA GLY A 102 -11.67 -1.62 -16.67
C GLY A 102 -13.12 -1.16 -16.77
N ASP A 103 -13.77 -0.86 -15.65
CA ASP A 103 -15.14 -0.36 -15.63
C ASP A 103 -15.37 0.89 -14.74
N GLY A 104 -14.30 1.40 -14.14
CA GLY A 104 -14.37 2.59 -13.28
C GLY A 104 -15.17 2.38 -12.00
N SER A 105 -15.29 1.15 -11.52
CA SER A 105 -16.04 0.83 -10.31
C SER A 105 -15.14 0.60 -9.09
N VAL A 106 -15.73 0.72 -7.91
CA VAL A 106 -15.13 0.27 -6.66
C VAL A 106 -16.02 -0.80 -6.05
N HIS A 107 -15.54 -2.03 -6.01
CA HIS A 107 -16.22 -3.13 -5.33
C HIS A 107 -15.90 -3.07 -3.84
N VAL A 108 -16.90 -3.27 -3.00
CA VAL A 108 -16.76 -3.31 -1.56
C VAL A 108 -17.14 -4.69 -1.04
N LEU A 109 -16.20 -5.31 -0.33
CA LEU A 109 -16.35 -6.64 0.22
C LEU A 109 -16.35 -6.58 1.76
N ARG A 110 -17.10 -7.46 2.40
CA ARG A 110 -17.08 -7.63 3.85
C ARG A 110 -15.69 -8.12 4.29
N GLY A 111 -15.10 -7.51 5.28
CA GLY A 111 -13.75 -7.88 5.73
C GLY A 111 -13.66 -9.33 6.24
N GLU A 112 -14.70 -9.84 6.89
CA GLU A 112 -14.68 -11.17 7.49
C GLU A 112 -14.53 -12.30 6.45
N ASN A 113 -15.42 -12.34 5.48
CA ASN A 113 -15.58 -13.45 4.54
C ASN A 113 -15.43 -13.05 3.06
N LEU A 114 -15.15 -11.76 2.80
CA LEU A 114 -14.95 -11.18 1.48
C LEU A 114 -16.17 -11.31 0.54
N THR A 115 -17.37 -11.44 1.11
CA THR A 115 -18.62 -11.38 0.33
C THR A 115 -18.89 -9.95 -0.12
N PRO A 116 -19.42 -9.74 -1.35
CA PRO A 116 -19.78 -8.40 -1.83
C PRO A 116 -20.86 -7.76 -0.94
N ILE A 117 -20.66 -6.48 -0.59
CA ILE A 117 -21.62 -5.68 0.18
C ILE A 117 -21.99 -4.38 -0.51
N GLY A 118 -21.27 -4.00 -1.57
CA GLY A 118 -21.59 -2.81 -2.34
C GLY A 118 -20.70 -2.63 -3.56
N ARG A 119 -21.15 -1.73 -4.43
CA ARG A 119 -20.41 -1.26 -5.59
C ARG A 119 -20.67 0.23 -5.78
N ILE A 120 -19.61 0.97 -6.07
CA ILE A 120 -19.65 2.43 -6.25
C ILE A 120 -19.15 2.71 -7.67
N GLU A 121 -19.94 3.43 -8.45
CA GLU A 121 -19.58 3.80 -9.80
C GLU A 121 -18.85 5.15 -9.80
N LEU A 122 -17.62 5.18 -10.28
CA LEU A 122 -16.85 6.40 -10.50
C LEU A 122 -16.85 6.81 -11.98
N GLY A 123 -17.05 5.85 -12.86
CA GLY A 123 -17.32 6.07 -14.28
C GLY A 123 -16.13 5.86 -15.21
N ASP A 124 -14.90 5.89 -14.72
CA ASP A 124 -13.70 5.72 -15.54
C ASP A 124 -12.50 5.37 -14.63
N ASP A 125 -11.66 4.44 -15.07
CA ASP A 125 -10.29 4.16 -14.61
C ASP A 125 -10.08 4.38 -13.09
N ALA A 126 -10.76 3.56 -12.26
CA ALA A 126 -10.59 3.59 -10.82
C ALA A 126 -9.32 2.82 -10.44
N ASP A 127 -8.37 3.53 -9.83
CA ASP A 127 -7.03 3.02 -9.56
C ASP A 127 -6.74 2.98 -8.04
N ASN A 128 -5.83 3.76 -7.58
CA ASN A 128 -5.27 3.69 -6.23
C ASN A 128 -6.30 3.95 -5.13
N VAL A 129 -6.26 3.15 -4.06
CA VAL A 129 -7.15 3.28 -2.90
C VAL A 129 -6.34 3.64 -1.67
N ARG A 130 -6.74 4.70 -0.96
CA ARG A 130 -6.14 5.11 0.32
C ARG A 130 -7.19 5.26 1.40
N VAL A 131 -6.80 4.96 2.63
CA VAL A 131 -7.67 5.05 3.81
C VAL A 131 -7.23 6.22 4.68
N ASP A 132 -8.08 7.25 4.79
CA ASP A 132 -7.93 8.32 5.77
C ASP A 132 -8.60 7.88 7.08
N THR A 133 -7.81 7.29 7.94
CA THR A 133 -8.29 6.78 9.24
C THR A 133 -8.70 7.91 10.19
N ALA A 134 -8.08 9.09 10.06
CA ALA A 134 -8.39 10.24 10.92
C ALA A 134 -9.77 10.82 10.63
N ARG A 135 -10.20 10.79 9.36
CA ARG A 135 -11.52 11.31 8.94
C ARG A 135 -12.53 10.23 8.63
N HIS A 136 -12.18 8.95 8.80
CA HIS A 136 -13.00 7.81 8.45
C HIS A 136 -13.52 7.88 7.00
N ARG A 137 -12.60 8.05 6.05
CA ARG A 137 -12.88 8.16 4.61
C ARG A 137 -12.01 7.20 3.81
N VAL A 138 -12.49 6.85 2.64
CA VAL A 138 -11.72 6.17 1.61
C VAL A 138 -11.54 7.15 0.45
N LEU A 139 -10.31 7.24 -0.05
CA LEU A 139 -9.96 8.05 -1.20
C LEU A 139 -9.62 7.10 -2.35
N VAL A 140 -10.20 7.34 -3.53
CA VAL A 140 -9.93 6.56 -4.73
C VAL A 140 -9.53 7.49 -5.85
N GLY A 141 -8.34 7.26 -6.43
CA GLY A 141 -7.91 7.91 -7.66
C GLY A 141 -8.71 7.37 -8.83
N TYR A 142 -9.18 8.26 -9.75
CA TYR A 142 -9.92 7.78 -10.90
C TYR A 142 -9.92 8.76 -12.07
N GLY A 143 -10.23 8.22 -13.25
CA GLY A 143 -10.39 8.98 -14.47
C GLY A 143 -9.15 9.77 -14.86
N LYS A 144 -9.32 10.87 -15.57
CA LYS A 144 -8.22 11.71 -16.06
C LYS A 144 -7.60 12.63 -15.01
N GLY A 145 -8.15 12.65 -13.79
CA GLY A 145 -7.62 13.48 -12.70
C GLY A 145 -8.66 13.82 -11.64
N ALA A 146 -9.00 12.87 -10.77
CA ALA A 146 -9.85 13.11 -9.62
C ALA A 146 -9.52 12.14 -8.48
N LEU A 147 -9.81 12.58 -7.25
CA LEU A 147 -9.93 11.70 -6.09
C LEU A 147 -11.39 11.69 -5.65
N ALA A 148 -12.03 10.54 -5.72
CA ALA A 148 -13.32 10.32 -5.08
C ALA A 148 -13.12 10.22 -3.57
N VAL A 149 -13.89 10.99 -2.81
CA VAL A 149 -14.00 10.87 -1.37
C VAL A 149 -15.22 10.02 -1.06
N ILE A 150 -15.01 8.85 -0.46
CA ILE A 150 -16.05 7.87 -0.21
C ILE A 150 -16.31 7.75 1.29
N ASP A 151 -17.59 7.72 1.66
CA ASP A 151 -18.02 7.31 2.98
C ASP A 151 -18.16 5.78 3.02
N PRO A 152 -17.34 5.06 3.81
CA PRO A 152 -17.32 3.61 3.80
C PRO A 152 -18.49 2.95 4.55
N VAL A 153 -19.33 3.73 5.24
CA VAL A 153 -20.53 3.23 5.92
C VAL A 153 -21.73 3.27 4.98
N SER A 154 -21.98 4.43 4.37
CA SER A 154 -23.05 4.56 3.38
C SER A 154 -22.71 4.03 2.00
N LEU A 155 -21.44 3.65 1.77
CA LEU A 155 -20.92 3.18 0.49
C LEU A 155 -21.20 4.17 -0.66
N SER A 156 -21.06 5.46 -0.40
CA SER A 156 -21.35 6.51 -1.36
C SER A 156 -20.18 7.47 -1.55
N LYS A 157 -20.02 7.94 -2.78
CA LYS A 157 -19.12 9.05 -3.08
C LYS A 157 -19.76 10.35 -2.56
N ILE A 158 -19.07 11.03 -1.64
CA ILE A 158 -19.56 12.25 -0.98
C ILE A 158 -18.90 13.53 -1.51
N ALA A 159 -17.74 13.41 -2.18
CA ALA A 159 -17.06 14.55 -2.80
C ALA A 159 -16.08 14.08 -3.88
N ASP A 160 -15.66 15.03 -4.72
CA ASP A 160 -14.55 14.89 -5.65
C ASP A 160 -13.50 15.98 -5.41
N ILE A 161 -12.24 15.59 -5.44
CA ILE A 161 -11.09 16.50 -5.45
C ILE A 161 -10.49 16.43 -6.85
N ARG A 162 -10.56 17.54 -7.60
CA ARG A 162 -9.99 17.60 -8.93
C ARG A 162 -8.49 17.71 -8.90
N LEU A 163 -7.83 16.94 -9.75
CA LEU A 163 -6.39 16.91 -9.96
C LEU A 163 -6.05 17.32 -11.40
N LYS A 164 -4.78 17.65 -11.64
CA LYS A 164 -4.33 18.06 -13.00
C LYS A 164 -4.03 16.87 -13.91
N ALA A 165 -3.87 15.68 -13.36
CA ALA A 165 -3.55 14.46 -14.09
C ALA A 165 -4.10 13.24 -13.34
N HIS A 166 -4.10 12.08 -13.99
CA HIS A 166 -4.46 10.79 -13.41
C HIS A 166 -3.59 10.50 -12.16
N PRO A 167 -4.21 10.13 -11.03
CA PRO A 167 -3.49 9.90 -9.78
C PRO A 167 -3.00 8.45 -9.64
N GLU A 168 -1.82 8.17 -10.17
CA GLU A 168 -1.14 6.87 -9.99
C GLU A 168 -0.76 6.60 -8.53
N GLY A 169 -0.45 7.65 -7.76
CA GLY A 169 -0.10 7.55 -6.35
C GLY A 169 -0.27 8.88 -5.60
N PHE A 170 -0.76 8.81 -4.36
CA PHE A 170 -1.01 9.99 -3.52
C PHE A 170 -1.02 9.62 -2.03
#